data_0769712b17191c89232939b99683959f
#
_entry.id   0769712b17191c89232939b99683959f
#
_cell.length_a   1.000
_cell.length_b   1.000
_cell.length_c   1.000
_cell.angle_alpha   90.00
_cell.angle_beta   90.00
_cell.angle_gamma   90.00
#
_symmetry.space_group_name_H-M   'P 1'
#
loop_
_entity.id
_entity.type
_entity.pdbx_description
1 polymer ?
#
loop_
_entity_poly.entity_id
_entity_poly.type
_entity_poly.pdbx_seq_one_letter_code
_entity_poly.pdbx_strand_id
1 'polypeptide(L)'
;MTAVLESVRKVYQYAEPNLTLVGWMGLLGFPTYYYVWSYLFPQPYESLTLRLFCSFLFAIIAFRHALPKHIQRYMPQYYLISIAICLPYFFSYMMFMNEWSTIWAMSFMASVFLHVLLVHQTRIMLLQAAISLLFAFITVYGFNFSLAMEKIVWPYLPIFLFTYVFGNLFYFRNQVEHESKVSIAKSFGAGIAHEMRNPLSALKASFDVLSSLLPDEKSKTAEFYSMSHQELTIAREVLSDADEVIQNGNETIDLLLTSIDENRVSTSTFRKHSLKRVTEDSLSSFAYKSSKDKQAVQFKCEQDAEVFGSDTLIKYALYN
;
A
#
# COMPACT_ATOMS: atom_id res chain seq x y z
N MET A 1 26.20 -8.65 -3.38
CA MET A 1 25.37 -9.60 -4.13
C MET A 1 23.98 -9.78 -3.51
N THR A 2 23.85 -9.89 -2.20
CA THR A 2 22.55 -10.01 -1.48
C THR A 2 21.62 -8.82 -1.65
N ALA A 3 22.12 -7.58 -1.56
CA ALA A 3 21.29 -6.36 -1.69
C ALA A 3 20.67 -6.18 -3.09
N VAL A 4 21.42 -6.54 -4.16
CA VAL A 4 20.89 -6.47 -5.54
C VAL A 4 19.79 -7.50 -5.74
N LEU A 5 19.98 -8.73 -5.26
CA LEU A 5 18.96 -9.79 -5.34
C LEU A 5 17.69 -9.41 -4.57
N GLU A 6 17.83 -8.75 -3.44
CA GLU A 6 16.71 -8.24 -2.66
C GLU A 6 15.93 -7.14 -3.43
N SER A 7 16.66 -6.21 -4.04
CA SER A 7 16.05 -5.18 -4.89
C SER A 7 15.29 -5.77 -6.08
N VAL A 8 15.87 -6.76 -6.77
CA VAL A 8 15.24 -7.49 -7.87
C VAL A 8 13.94 -8.18 -7.41
N ARG A 9 13.97 -8.80 -6.23
CA ARG A 9 12.79 -9.46 -5.65
C ARG A 9 11.69 -8.45 -5.31
N LYS A 10 12.04 -7.29 -4.76
CA LYS A 10 11.08 -6.21 -4.46
C LYS A 10 10.39 -5.70 -5.72
N VAL A 11 11.12 -5.48 -6.83
CA VAL A 11 10.54 -5.08 -8.11
C VAL A 11 9.52 -6.11 -8.61
N TYR A 12 9.87 -7.38 -8.54
CA TYR A 12 8.97 -8.46 -8.98
C TYR A 12 7.72 -8.54 -8.09
N GLN A 13 7.87 -8.52 -6.77
CA GLN A 13 6.74 -8.56 -5.83
C GLN A 13 5.76 -7.40 -6.04
N TYR A 14 6.29 -6.22 -6.33
CA TYR A 14 5.46 -5.06 -6.64
C TYR A 14 4.65 -5.24 -7.93
N ALA A 15 5.26 -5.80 -8.97
CA ALA A 15 4.61 -6.06 -10.24
C ALA A 15 3.65 -7.27 -10.20
N GLU A 16 3.79 -8.17 -9.22
CA GLU A 16 3.12 -9.47 -9.15
C GLU A 16 1.60 -9.42 -9.36
N PRO A 17 0.82 -8.49 -8.77
CA PRO A 17 -0.61 -8.42 -8.97
C PRO A 17 -1.01 -8.21 -10.45
N ASN A 18 -0.17 -7.54 -11.22
CA ASN A 18 -0.42 -7.19 -12.61
C ASN A 18 0.26 -8.12 -13.62
N LEU A 19 1.15 -9.03 -13.16
CA LEU A 19 1.95 -9.86 -14.07
C LEU A 19 1.14 -10.75 -15.00
N THR A 20 -0.01 -11.24 -14.55
CA THR A 20 -0.90 -12.04 -15.42
C THR A 20 -1.43 -11.20 -16.57
N LEU A 21 -1.94 -10.01 -16.28
CA LEU A 21 -2.42 -9.08 -17.29
C LEU A 21 -1.30 -8.67 -18.27
N VAL A 22 -0.16 -8.24 -17.72
CA VAL A 22 1.02 -7.83 -18.50
C VAL A 22 1.52 -8.98 -19.37
N GLY A 23 1.57 -10.21 -18.86
CA GLY A 23 1.95 -11.40 -19.60
C GLY A 23 1.03 -11.65 -20.79
N TRP A 24 -0.29 -11.62 -20.60
CA TRP A 24 -1.25 -11.80 -21.69
C TRP A 24 -1.24 -10.64 -22.70
N MET A 25 -1.12 -9.40 -22.25
CA MET A 25 -1.01 -8.24 -23.14
C MET A 25 0.23 -8.32 -24.03
N GLY A 26 1.38 -8.74 -23.48
CA GLY A 26 2.59 -8.92 -24.28
C GLY A 26 2.49 -10.12 -25.22
N LEU A 27 2.00 -11.27 -24.73
CA LEU A 27 1.83 -12.48 -25.53
C LEU A 27 0.98 -12.24 -26.78
N LEU A 28 -0.15 -11.55 -26.63
CA LEU A 28 -1.07 -11.27 -27.74
C LEU A 28 -0.71 -9.99 -28.49
N GLY A 29 -0.20 -8.98 -27.79
CA GLY A 29 0.07 -7.66 -28.35
C GLY A 29 1.19 -7.68 -29.38
N PHE A 30 2.31 -8.35 -29.12
CA PHE A 30 3.42 -8.37 -30.08
C PHE A 30 3.03 -8.97 -31.45
N PRO A 31 2.38 -10.15 -31.56
CA PRO A 31 1.92 -10.68 -32.85
C PRO A 31 0.83 -9.80 -33.47
N THR A 32 -0.11 -9.28 -32.70
CA THR A 32 -1.17 -8.40 -33.20
C THR A 32 -0.58 -7.14 -33.84
N TYR A 33 0.37 -6.49 -33.19
CA TYR A 33 1.04 -5.31 -33.71
C TYR A 33 1.96 -5.63 -34.90
N TYR A 34 2.47 -6.87 -35.03
CA TYR A 34 3.12 -7.29 -36.30
C TYR A 34 2.14 -7.17 -37.46
N TYR A 35 0.92 -7.71 -37.28
CA TYR A 35 -0.11 -7.60 -38.31
C TYR A 35 -0.44 -6.15 -38.66
N VAL A 36 -0.60 -5.30 -37.62
CA VAL A 36 -0.90 -3.87 -37.80
C VAL A 36 0.19 -3.17 -38.62
N TRP A 37 1.47 -3.34 -38.23
CA TRP A 37 2.57 -2.61 -38.84
C TRP A 37 3.14 -3.25 -40.12
N SER A 38 2.75 -4.48 -40.46
CA SER A 38 3.15 -5.12 -41.71
C SER A 38 2.07 -5.01 -42.80
N TYR A 39 0.77 -5.00 -42.40
CA TYR A 39 -0.32 -5.11 -43.39
C TYR A 39 -1.28 -3.92 -43.37
N LEU A 40 -1.65 -3.39 -42.19
CA LEU A 40 -2.59 -2.26 -42.11
C LEU A 40 -1.87 -0.91 -42.32
N PHE A 41 -0.75 -0.72 -41.69
CA PHE A 41 0.06 0.51 -41.76
C PHE A 41 1.52 0.15 -41.98
N PRO A 42 1.91 -0.34 -43.17
CA PRO A 42 3.24 -0.89 -43.43
C PRO A 42 4.36 0.07 -43.02
N GLN A 43 5.29 -0.44 -42.21
CA GLN A 43 6.49 0.28 -41.80
C GLN A 43 7.68 -0.17 -42.63
N PRO A 44 8.72 0.70 -42.82
CA PRO A 44 9.91 0.35 -43.59
C PRO A 44 10.62 -0.91 -43.09
N TYR A 45 10.67 -1.08 -41.78
CA TYR A 45 11.26 -2.26 -41.14
C TYR A 45 10.30 -2.85 -40.12
N GLU A 46 10.07 -4.16 -40.20
CA GLU A 46 9.33 -4.95 -39.22
C GLU A 46 9.94 -6.37 -39.16
N SER A 47 9.86 -7.01 -37.99
CA SER A 47 10.46 -8.32 -37.76
C SER A 47 9.51 -9.25 -36.99
N LEU A 48 8.91 -10.21 -37.68
CA LEU A 48 8.07 -11.25 -37.07
C LEU A 48 8.85 -12.06 -36.03
N THR A 49 10.08 -12.44 -36.37
CA THR A 49 10.92 -13.25 -35.46
C THR A 49 11.16 -12.56 -34.11
N LEU A 50 11.49 -11.26 -34.13
CA LEU A 50 11.74 -10.50 -32.94
C LEU A 50 10.46 -10.31 -32.12
N ARG A 51 9.32 -10.09 -32.78
CA ARG A 51 8.01 -10.00 -32.12
C ARG A 51 7.58 -11.31 -31.50
N LEU A 52 7.75 -12.44 -32.18
CA LEU A 52 7.44 -13.75 -31.64
C LEU A 52 8.37 -14.10 -30.46
N PHE A 53 9.63 -13.70 -30.52
CA PHE A 53 10.55 -13.84 -29.40
C PHE A 53 10.08 -13.06 -28.17
N CYS A 54 9.71 -11.77 -28.32
CA CYS A 54 9.15 -10.99 -27.24
C CYS A 54 7.82 -11.58 -26.72
N SER A 55 6.95 -12.02 -27.62
CA SER A 55 5.71 -12.71 -27.28
C SER A 55 5.97 -13.97 -26.43
N PHE A 56 6.96 -14.77 -26.80
CA PHE A 56 7.38 -15.95 -26.04
C PHE A 56 7.89 -15.60 -24.64
N LEU A 57 8.67 -14.52 -24.49
CA LEU A 57 9.11 -14.06 -23.17
C LEU A 57 7.92 -13.68 -22.27
N PHE A 58 6.91 -13.03 -22.84
CA PHE A 58 5.69 -12.71 -22.10
C PHE A 58 4.81 -13.94 -21.83
N ALA A 59 4.82 -14.95 -22.70
CA ALA A 59 4.12 -16.21 -22.46
C ALA A 59 4.60 -16.87 -21.15
N ILE A 60 5.91 -16.91 -20.93
CA ILE A 60 6.48 -17.45 -19.67
C ILE A 60 6.00 -16.66 -18.44
N ILE A 61 5.87 -15.33 -18.55
CA ILE A 61 5.31 -14.49 -17.48
C ILE A 61 3.81 -14.81 -17.29
N ALA A 62 3.03 -14.95 -18.36
CA ALA A 62 1.60 -15.27 -18.29
C ALA A 62 1.35 -16.62 -17.62
N PHE A 63 2.13 -17.63 -17.97
CA PHE A 63 2.00 -19.01 -17.48
C PHE A 63 2.91 -19.33 -16.28
N ARG A 64 3.45 -18.32 -15.58
CA ARG A 64 4.42 -18.50 -14.49
C ARG A 64 3.96 -19.44 -13.38
N HIS A 65 2.65 -19.49 -13.09
CA HIS A 65 2.10 -20.37 -12.06
C HIS A 65 2.06 -21.85 -12.48
N ALA A 66 2.09 -22.13 -13.77
CA ALA A 66 2.18 -23.50 -14.31
C ALA A 66 3.61 -24.05 -14.30
N LEU A 67 4.62 -23.20 -14.06
CA LEU A 67 6.03 -23.60 -14.05
C LEU A 67 6.35 -24.39 -12.77
N PRO A 68 7.31 -25.35 -12.83
CA PRO A 68 7.81 -26.04 -11.67
C PRO A 68 8.41 -25.09 -10.61
N LYS A 69 8.23 -25.39 -9.30
CA LYS A 69 8.65 -24.52 -8.20
C LYS A 69 10.14 -24.12 -8.24
N HIS A 70 11.00 -24.99 -8.73
CA HIS A 70 12.43 -24.68 -8.86
C HIS A 70 12.70 -23.59 -9.92
N ILE A 71 11.89 -23.50 -10.99
CA ILE A 71 11.98 -22.45 -11.99
C ILE A 71 11.35 -21.15 -11.48
N GLN A 72 10.25 -21.22 -10.75
CA GLN A 72 9.59 -20.04 -10.17
C GLN A 72 10.53 -19.21 -9.30
N ARG A 73 11.54 -19.83 -8.66
CA ARG A 73 12.55 -19.13 -7.87
C ARG A 73 13.35 -18.09 -8.69
N TYR A 74 13.50 -18.29 -9.99
CA TYR A 74 14.24 -17.40 -10.89
C TYR A 74 13.35 -16.39 -11.62
N MET A 75 12.03 -16.44 -11.38
CA MET A 75 11.08 -15.51 -12.02
C MET A 75 11.39 -14.03 -11.80
N PRO A 76 11.88 -13.58 -10.63
CA PRO A 76 12.24 -12.18 -10.46
C PRO A 76 13.32 -11.70 -11.44
N GLN A 77 14.38 -12.50 -11.63
CA GLN A 77 15.45 -12.18 -12.58
C GLN A 77 14.96 -12.27 -14.02
N TYR A 78 14.22 -13.34 -14.34
CA TYR A 78 13.62 -13.53 -15.64
C TYR A 78 12.71 -12.35 -16.02
N TYR A 79 11.85 -11.91 -15.11
CA TYR A 79 10.97 -10.78 -15.33
C TYR A 79 11.74 -9.51 -15.71
N LEU A 80 12.77 -9.14 -14.92
CA LEU A 80 13.55 -7.93 -15.21
C LEU A 80 14.26 -8.00 -16.55
N ILE A 81 14.84 -9.16 -16.91
CA ILE A 81 15.50 -9.34 -18.20
C ILE A 81 14.48 -9.25 -19.34
N SER A 82 13.33 -9.91 -19.19
CA SER A 82 12.26 -9.89 -20.20
C SER A 82 11.72 -8.48 -20.43
N ILE A 83 11.49 -7.71 -19.36
CA ILE A 83 11.05 -6.31 -19.47
C ILE A 83 12.12 -5.46 -20.17
N ALA A 84 13.41 -5.62 -19.82
CA ALA A 84 14.49 -4.88 -20.47
C ALA A 84 14.58 -5.17 -21.99
N ILE A 85 14.38 -6.42 -22.38
CA ILE A 85 14.40 -6.83 -23.80
C ILE A 85 13.15 -6.35 -24.52
N CYS A 86 11.96 -6.57 -23.95
CA CYS A 86 10.70 -6.35 -24.65
C CYS A 86 10.26 -4.88 -24.68
N LEU A 87 10.70 -4.06 -23.75
CA LEU A 87 10.32 -2.65 -23.72
C LEU A 87 11.47 -1.74 -24.17
N PRO A 88 12.45 -1.35 -23.36
CA PRO A 88 13.43 -0.37 -23.81
C PRO A 88 14.30 -0.86 -24.98
N TYR A 89 14.71 -2.14 -25.01
CA TYR A 89 15.53 -2.62 -26.13
C TYR A 89 14.73 -2.78 -27.43
N PHE A 90 13.63 -3.52 -27.42
CA PHE A 90 12.84 -3.79 -28.62
C PHE A 90 12.38 -2.49 -29.28
N PHE A 91 11.77 -1.59 -28.54
CA PHE A 91 11.21 -0.36 -29.11
C PHE A 91 12.28 0.63 -29.56
N SER A 92 13.42 0.73 -28.86
CA SER A 92 14.54 1.55 -29.33
C SER A 92 15.19 0.95 -30.60
N TYR A 93 15.37 -0.37 -30.64
CA TYR A 93 15.86 -1.06 -31.81
C TYR A 93 14.97 -0.80 -33.03
N MET A 94 13.65 -0.98 -32.87
CA MET A 94 12.69 -0.74 -33.95
C MET A 94 12.66 0.74 -34.38
N MET A 95 12.80 1.67 -33.45
CA MET A 95 12.88 3.10 -33.75
C MET A 95 14.13 3.42 -34.57
N PHE A 96 15.28 2.87 -34.21
CA PHE A 96 16.53 3.07 -34.95
C PHE A 96 16.46 2.45 -36.36
N MET A 97 15.92 1.23 -36.46
CA MET A 97 15.75 0.55 -37.78
C MET A 97 14.76 1.26 -38.72
N ASN A 98 13.81 2.01 -38.15
CA ASN A 98 12.84 2.82 -38.90
C ASN A 98 13.22 4.32 -38.94
N GLU A 99 14.51 4.62 -38.82
CA GLU A 99 15.07 5.97 -38.99
C GLU A 99 14.37 7.05 -38.18
N TRP A 100 14.06 6.73 -36.91
CA TRP A 100 13.41 7.66 -35.96
C TRP A 100 12.03 8.15 -36.42
N SER A 101 11.30 7.38 -37.22
CA SER A 101 9.95 7.77 -37.67
C SER A 101 9.05 8.13 -36.48
N THR A 102 8.13 9.08 -36.68
CA THR A 102 7.23 9.56 -35.62
C THR A 102 6.44 8.42 -34.98
N ILE A 103 5.99 7.43 -35.77
CA ILE A 103 5.25 6.29 -35.26
C ILE A 103 6.10 5.48 -34.28
N TRP A 104 7.36 5.21 -34.62
CA TRP A 104 8.26 4.46 -33.76
C TRP A 104 8.78 5.27 -32.57
N ALA A 105 8.93 6.59 -32.71
CA ALA A 105 9.23 7.47 -31.60
C ALA A 105 8.08 7.50 -30.59
N MET A 106 6.82 7.56 -31.04
CA MET A 106 5.65 7.45 -30.18
C MET A 106 5.51 6.07 -29.53
N SER A 107 5.82 5.00 -30.29
CA SER A 107 5.82 3.63 -29.76
C SER A 107 6.89 3.44 -28.69
N PHE A 108 8.09 4.00 -28.89
CA PHE A 108 9.14 4.01 -27.88
C PHE A 108 8.72 4.81 -26.64
N MET A 109 8.07 5.97 -26.81
CA MET A 109 7.53 6.75 -25.69
C MET A 109 6.52 5.94 -24.86
N ALA A 110 5.60 5.21 -25.52
CA ALA A 110 4.66 4.31 -24.85
C ALA A 110 5.39 3.20 -24.08
N SER A 111 6.45 2.65 -24.66
CA SER A 111 7.33 1.67 -24.01
C SER A 111 8.03 2.25 -22.78
N VAL A 112 8.53 3.48 -22.84
CA VAL A 112 9.12 4.18 -21.69
C VAL A 112 8.10 4.30 -20.57
N PHE A 113 6.88 4.69 -20.88
CA PHE A 113 5.80 4.81 -19.89
C PHE A 113 5.49 3.47 -19.23
N LEU A 114 5.35 2.40 -20.00
CA LEU A 114 5.15 1.05 -19.48
C LEU A 114 6.35 0.58 -18.64
N HIS A 115 7.57 0.89 -19.08
CA HIS A 115 8.79 0.54 -18.33
C HIS A 115 8.83 1.20 -16.96
N VAL A 116 8.47 2.50 -16.86
CA VAL A 116 8.35 3.22 -15.58
C VAL A 116 7.30 2.57 -14.67
N LEU A 117 6.16 2.14 -15.21
CA LEU A 117 5.10 1.50 -14.43
C LEU A 117 5.49 0.10 -13.92
N LEU A 118 6.24 -0.66 -14.72
CA LEU A 118 6.56 -2.05 -14.42
C LEU A 118 7.84 -2.22 -13.59
N VAL A 119 8.75 -1.23 -13.61
CA VAL A 119 10.02 -1.25 -12.85
C VAL A 119 10.09 -0.04 -11.94
N HIS A 120 9.45 -0.16 -10.77
CA HIS A 120 9.30 0.95 -9.81
C HIS A 120 10.61 1.45 -9.19
N GLN A 121 11.68 0.65 -9.17
CA GLN A 121 12.97 1.08 -8.64
C GLN A 121 13.75 1.91 -9.66
N THR A 122 13.83 3.22 -9.45
CA THR A 122 14.50 4.19 -10.33
C THR A 122 15.89 3.74 -10.79
N ARG A 123 16.73 3.23 -9.87
CA ARG A 123 18.10 2.80 -10.20
C ARG A 123 18.13 1.63 -11.18
N ILE A 124 17.27 0.64 -10.95
CA ILE A 124 17.18 -0.54 -11.81
C ILE A 124 16.61 -0.13 -13.17
N MET A 125 15.55 0.65 -13.18
CA MET A 125 14.89 1.15 -14.40
C MET A 125 15.85 1.96 -15.28
N LEU A 126 16.57 2.94 -14.71
CA LEU A 126 17.52 3.75 -15.47
C LEU A 126 18.71 2.93 -15.98
N LEU A 127 19.20 1.98 -15.18
CA LEU A 127 20.25 1.07 -15.60
C LEU A 127 19.80 0.18 -16.77
N GLN A 128 18.59 -0.39 -16.68
CA GLN A 128 17.99 -1.18 -17.76
C GLN A 128 17.80 -0.34 -19.02
N ALA A 129 17.26 0.88 -18.89
CA ALA A 129 17.08 1.78 -20.02
C ALA A 129 18.41 2.10 -20.70
N ALA A 130 19.44 2.48 -19.92
CA ALA A 130 20.76 2.80 -20.44
C ALA A 130 21.43 1.62 -21.17
N ILE A 131 21.40 0.43 -20.54
CA ILE A 131 21.98 -0.80 -21.14
C ILE A 131 21.21 -1.18 -22.42
N SER A 132 19.88 -1.14 -22.37
CA SER A 132 19.04 -1.52 -23.51
C SER A 132 19.20 -0.56 -24.69
N LEU A 133 19.24 0.75 -24.44
CA LEU A 133 19.48 1.76 -25.47
C LEU A 133 20.88 1.61 -26.08
N LEU A 134 21.91 1.42 -25.25
CA LEU A 134 23.26 1.18 -25.71
C LEU A 134 23.34 -0.08 -26.58
N PHE A 135 22.70 -1.16 -26.16
CA PHE A 135 22.68 -2.42 -26.89
C PHE A 135 21.93 -2.30 -28.23
N ALA A 136 20.79 -1.61 -28.24
CA ALA A 136 20.04 -1.32 -29.47
C ALA A 136 20.87 -0.43 -30.42
N PHE A 137 21.56 0.58 -29.91
CA PHE A 137 22.44 1.43 -30.66
C PHE A 137 23.57 0.66 -31.34
N ILE A 138 24.29 -0.17 -30.56
CA ILE A 138 25.38 -1.00 -31.10
C ILE A 138 24.85 -2.02 -32.10
N THR A 139 23.67 -2.60 -31.90
CA THR A 139 23.07 -3.57 -32.81
C THR A 139 22.75 -2.96 -34.15
N VAL A 140 22.28 -1.69 -34.21
CA VAL A 140 21.84 -1.04 -35.44
C VAL A 140 23.01 -0.31 -36.14
N TYR A 141 23.79 0.45 -35.39
CA TYR A 141 24.83 1.34 -35.95
C TYR A 141 26.25 0.79 -35.80
N GLY A 142 26.42 -0.31 -35.05
CA GLY A 142 27.73 -0.82 -34.71
C GLY A 142 28.54 0.24 -33.92
N PHE A 143 29.79 0.45 -34.34
CA PHE A 143 30.65 1.52 -33.79
C PHE A 143 30.74 2.74 -34.73
N ASN A 144 29.83 2.85 -35.70
CA ASN A 144 29.81 3.97 -36.64
C ASN A 144 29.04 5.15 -36.03
N PHE A 145 29.71 5.93 -35.16
CA PHE A 145 29.10 7.08 -34.48
C PHE A 145 28.72 8.20 -35.44
N SER A 146 29.43 8.40 -36.56
CA SER A 146 29.10 9.46 -37.49
C SER A 146 27.75 9.21 -38.17
N LEU A 147 27.52 7.98 -38.62
CA LEU A 147 26.25 7.58 -39.21
C LEU A 147 25.09 7.70 -38.20
N ALA A 148 25.33 7.30 -36.96
CA ALA A 148 24.32 7.42 -35.92
C ALA A 148 23.94 8.88 -35.64
N MET A 149 24.94 9.77 -35.52
CA MET A 149 24.71 11.19 -35.26
C MET A 149 23.92 11.89 -36.37
N GLU A 150 24.10 11.47 -37.62
CA GLU A 150 23.35 11.97 -38.79
C GLU A 150 21.88 11.56 -38.74
N LYS A 151 21.60 10.31 -38.25
CA LYS A 151 20.24 9.75 -38.22
C LYS A 151 19.43 10.16 -36.97
N ILE A 152 20.07 10.62 -35.89
CA ILE A 152 19.38 11.00 -34.66
C ILE A 152 18.47 12.21 -34.85
N VAL A 153 17.21 12.06 -34.51
CA VAL A 153 16.26 13.17 -34.43
C VAL A 153 16.37 13.82 -33.04
N TRP A 154 17.29 14.76 -32.89
CA TRP A 154 17.65 15.42 -31.66
C TRP A 154 16.48 15.95 -30.82
N PRO A 155 15.40 16.54 -31.41
CA PRO A 155 14.25 17.02 -30.66
C PRO A 155 13.52 15.94 -29.84
N TYR A 156 13.64 14.66 -30.18
CA TYR A 156 13.02 13.58 -29.41
C TYR A 156 13.74 13.23 -28.12
N LEU A 157 15.05 13.46 -28.03
CA LEU A 157 15.85 13.11 -26.87
C LEU A 157 15.38 13.80 -25.57
N PRO A 158 15.19 15.14 -25.54
CA PRO A 158 14.70 15.80 -24.34
C PRO A 158 13.30 15.32 -23.94
N ILE A 159 12.45 14.93 -24.91
CA ILE A 159 11.10 14.41 -24.63
C ILE A 159 11.20 13.05 -23.93
N PHE A 160 12.03 12.14 -24.44
CA PHE A 160 12.24 10.82 -23.81
C PHE A 160 12.87 10.95 -22.43
N LEU A 161 13.88 11.83 -22.29
CA LEU A 161 14.51 12.09 -20.99
C LEU A 161 13.50 12.65 -19.99
N PHE A 162 12.70 13.62 -20.43
CA PHE A 162 11.64 14.19 -19.62
C PHE A 162 10.66 13.10 -19.16
N THR A 163 10.22 12.21 -20.05
CA THR A 163 9.27 11.13 -19.71
C THR A 163 9.88 10.16 -18.70
N TYR A 164 11.15 9.78 -18.84
CA TYR A 164 11.83 8.93 -17.86
C TYR A 164 11.97 9.61 -16.49
N VAL A 165 12.40 10.87 -16.46
CA VAL A 165 12.64 11.59 -15.21
C VAL A 165 11.33 11.90 -14.50
N PHE A 166 10.38 12.53 -15.19
CA PHE A 166 9.13 12.97 -14.56
C PHE A 166 8.16 11.80 -14.34
N GLY A 167 8.07 10.85 -15.26
CA GLY A 167 7.27 9.64 -15.08
C GLY A 167 7.69 8.89 -13.83
N ASN A 168 9.01 8.75 -13.62
CA ASN A 168 9.53 8.10 -12.43
C ASN A 168 9.33 8.93 -11.16
N LEU A 169 9.49 10.26 -11.22
CA LEU A 169 9.30 11.14 -10.06
C LEU A 169 7.85 11.09 -9.54
N PHE A 170 6.87 11.18 -10.45
CA PHE A 170 5.45 11.08 -10.10
C PHE A 170 5.10 9.70 -9.55
N TYR A 171 5.62 8.65 -10.17
CA TYR A 171 5.40 7.30 -9.71
C TYR A 171 5.97 7.04 -8.31
N PHE A 172 7.21 7.47 -8.07
CA PHE A 172 7.87 7.35 -6.77
C PHE A 172 7.10 8.09 -5.67
N ARG A 173 6.62 9.30 -5.95
CA ARG A 173 5.82 10.08 -5.01
C ARG A 173 4.53 9.35 -4.62
N ASN A 174 3.78 8.85 -5.60
CA ASN A 174 2.54 8.11 -5.35
C ASN A 174 2.80 6.81 -4.56
N GLN A 175 3.90 6.13 -4.83
CA GLN A 175 4.26 4.91 -4.11
C GLN A 175 4.60 5.19 -2.64
N VAL A 176 5.43 6.22 -2.37
CA VAL A 176 5.78 6.61 -0.99
C VAL A 176 4.52 6.99 -0.21
N GLU A 177 3.60 7.71 -0.82
CA GLU A 177 2.33 8.05 -0.20
C GLU A 177 1.49 6.81 0.11
N HIS A 178 1.40 5.86 -0.84
CA HIS A 178 0.67 4.61 -0.63
C HIS A 178 1.30 3.72 0.45
N GLU A 179 2.63 3.56 0.44
CA GLU A 179 3.36 2.81 1.46
C GLU A 179 3.22 3.44 2.84
N SER A 180 3.23 4.77 2.92
CA SER A 180 2.97 5.53 4.15
C SER A 180 1.56 5.24 4.67
N LYS A 181 0.53 5.33 3.82
CA LYS A 181 -0.86 5.02 4.19
C LYS A 181 -1.02 3.57 4.68
N VAL A 182 -0.40 2.60 4.00
CA VAL A 182 -0.42 1.19 4.41
C VAL A 182 0.32 0.97 5.73
N SER A 183 1.45 1.63 5.93
CA SER A 183 2.23 1.56 7.18
C SER A 183 1.45 2.15 8.35
N ILE A 184 0.82 3.30 8.14
CA ILE A 184 -0.07 3.94 9.11
C ILE A 184 -1.22 2.98 9.45
N ALA A 185 -1.94 2.45 8.47
CA ALA A 185 -3.04 1.52 8.69
C ALA A 185 -2.63 0.27 9.46
N LYS A 186 -1.44 -0.29 9.19
CA LYS A 186 -0.89 -1.44 9.94
C LYS A 186 -0.55 -1.08 11.39
N SER A 187 0.06 0.09 11.61
CA SER A 187 0.40 0.58 12.95
C SER A 187 -0.86 0.82 13.77
N PHE A 188 -1.86 1.46 13.17
CA PHE A 188 -3.17 1.65 13.80
C PHE A 188 -3.86 0.32 14.11
N GLY A 189 -3.87 -0.63 13.17
CA GLY A 189 -4.46 -1.95 13.39
C GLY A 189 -3.83 -2.70 14.57
N ALA A 190 -2.52 -2.59 14.76
CA ALA A 190 -1.83 -3.17 15.91
C ALA A 190 -2.19 -2.45 17.22
N GLY A 191 -2.25 -1.11 17.20
CA GLY A 191 -2.68 -0.29 18.33
C GLY A 191 -4.12 -0.59 18.75
N ILE A 192 -5.04 -0.59 17.78
CA ILE A 192 -6.46 -0.96 17.99
C ILE A 192 -6.58 -2.33 18.64
N ALA A 193 -5.87 -3.34 18.10
CA ALA A 193 -5.93 -4.70 18.65
C ALA A 193 -5.43 -4.76 20.10
N HIS A 194 -4.45 -3.95 20.46
CA HIS A 194 -3.93 -3.88 21.83
C HIS A 194 -4.91 -3.16 22.76
N GLU A 195 -5.43 -2.01 22.36
CA GLU A 195 -6.38 -1.22 23.16
C GLU A 195 -7.74 -1.90 23.30
N MET A 196 -8.19 -2.65 22.29
CA MET A 196 -9.42 -3.45 22.39
C MET A 196 -9.27 -4.70 23.28
N ARG A 197 -8.05 -5.23 23.43
CA ARG A 197 -7.82 -6.38 24.33
C ARG A 197 -8.06 -6.00 25.80
N ASN A 198 -7.79 -4.78 26.20
CA ASN A 198 -8.00 -4.34 27.58
C ASN A 198 -9.48 -4.36 27.99
N PRO A 199 -10.42 -3.67 27.31
CA PRO A 199 -11.84 -3.73 27.65
C PRO A 199 -12.42 -5.15 27.53
N LEU A 200 -12.00 -5.93 26.52
CA LEU A 200 -12.44 -7.32 26.39
C LEU A 200 -11.97 -8.19 27.54
N SER A 201 -10.76 -7.97 28.08
CA SER A 201 -10.24 -8.68 29.24
C SER A 201 -10.97 -8.29 30.54
N ALA A 202 -11.31 -7.00 30.67
CA ALA A 202 -12.11 -6.51 31.80
C ALA A 202 -13.53 -7.10 31.79
N LEU A 203 -14.19 -7.10 30.62
CA LEU A 203 -15.50 -7.75 30.45
C LEU A 203 -15.44 -9.23 30.77
N LYS A 204 -14.40 -9.94 30.33
CA LYS A 204 -14.23 -11.35 30.66
C LYS A 204 -14.13 -11.55 32.18
N ALA A 205 -13.34 -10.72 32.86
CA ALA A 205 -13.25 -10.79 34.32
C ALA A 205 -14.60 -10.54 35.02
N SER A 206 -15.40 -9.57 34.55
CA SER A 206 -16.74 -9.30 35.02
C SER A 206 -17.67 -10.52 34.83
N PHE A 207 -17.61 -11.17 33.66
CA PHE A 207 -18.38 -12.39 33.41
C PHE A 207 -17.92 -13.58 34.26
N ASP A 208 -16.62 -13.72 34.52
CA ASP A 208 -16.09 -14.78 35.39
C ASP A 208 -16.60 -14.58 36.84
N VAL A 209 -16.67 -13.36 37.35
CA VAL A 209 -17.25 -13.04 38.66
C VAL A 209 -18.74 -13.34 38.67
N LEU A 210 -19.51 -12.89 37.68
CA LEU A 210 -20.95 -13.15 37.60
C LEU A 210 -21.22 -14.64 37.53
N SER A 211 -20.44 -15.39 36.75
CA SER A 211 -20.56 -16.85 36.66
C SER A 211 -20.30 -17.54 37.98
N SER A 212 -19.40 -17.01 38.82
CA SER A 212 -19.10 -17.56 40.17
C SER A 212 -20.23 -17.33 41.17
N LEU A 213 -21.07 -16.30 40.95
CA LEU A 213 -22.22 -15.99 41.80
C LEU A 213 -23.47 -16.79 41.38
N LEU A 214 -23.49 -17.38 40.19
CA LEU A 214 -24.59 -18.17 39.71
C LEU A 214 -24.48 -19.62 40.24
N PRO A 215 -25.59 -20.26 40.58
CA PRO A 215 -25.60 -21.67 41.02
C PRO A 215 -25.08 -22.60 39.94
N ASP A 216 -24.33 -23.64 40.33
CA ASP A 216 -23.76 -24.62 39.42
C ASP A 216 -24.89 -25.39 38.71
N GLU A 217 -24.83 -25.55 37.41
CA GLU A 217 -25.84 -26.21 36.57
C GLU A 217 -26.10 -27.69 36.98
N LYS A 218 -25.19 -28.25 37.79
CA LYS A 218 -25.30 -29.61 38.32
C LYS A 218 -26.34 -29.75 39.45
N SER A 219 -26.84 -28.64 40.00
CA SER A 219 -27.86 -28.63 41.07
C SER A 219 -29.29 -28.60 40.50
N LYS A 220 -29.61 -29.45 39.56
CA LYS A 220 -30.90 -29.51 38.82
C LYS A 220 -32.15 -29.93 39.63
N THR A 221 -32.07 -29.98 40.96
CA THR A 221 -33.18 -30.45 41.80
C THR A 221 -33.88 -29.35 42.62
N ALA A 222 -33.45 -28.12 42.55
CA ALA A 222 -34.08 -27.04 43.27
C ALA A 222 -35.02 -26.22 42.38
N GLU A 223 -36.30 -26.09 42.74
CA GLU A 223 -37.27 -25.21 42.09
C GLU A 223 -36.96 -23.71 42.27
N PHE A 224 -36.15 -23.36 43.26
CA PHE A 224 -35.79 -21.98 43.61
C PHE A 224 -34.31 -21.89 44.00
N TYR A 225 -33.64 -20.86 43.55
CA TYR A 225 -32.31 -20.47 43.97
C TYR A 225 -32.43 -19.18 44.80
N SER A 226 -31.82 -19.14 45.99
CA SER A 226 -31.76 -17.92 46.79
C SER A 226 -30.39 -17.29 46.71
N MET A 227 -30.36 -16.00 46.41
CA MET A 227 -29.16 -15.17 46.39
C MET A 227 -29.18 -14.27 47.64
N SER A 228 -28.08 -14.17 48.34
CA SER A 228 -27.95 -13.24 49.48
C SER A 228 -28.00 -11.79 49.02
N HIS A 229 -28.39 -10.89 49.91
CA HIS A 229 -28.40 -9.47 49.57
C HIS A 229 -26.99 -8.93 49.19
N GLN A 230 -25.95 -9.50 49.75
CA GLN A 230 -24.58 -9.17 49.47
C GLN A 230 -24.17 -9.64 48.03
N GLU A 231 -24.51 -10.85 47.65
CA GLU A 231 -24.28 -11.40 46.28
C GLU A 231 -25.03 -10.59 45.24
N LEU A 232 -26.28 -10.21 45.51
CA LEU A 232 -27.07 -9.36 44.62
C LEU A 232 -26.43 -7.95 44.42
N THR A 233 -25.88 -7.40 45.51
CA THR A 233 -25.19 -6.09 45.45
C THR A 233 -23.94 -6.19 44.60
N ILE A 234 -23.10 -7.23 44.79
CA ILE A 234 -21.91 -7.49 43.99
C ILE A 234 -22.28 -7.71 42.52
N ALA A 235 -23.31 -8.49 42.22
CA ALA A 235 -23.74 -8.71 40.85
C ALA A 235 -24.17 -7.42 40.13
N ARG A 236 -24.85 -6.52 40.84
CA ARG A 236 -25.24 -5.20 40.27
C ARG A 236 -24.05 -4.28 40.07
N GLU A 237 -23.10 -4.24 40.95
CA GLU A 237 -21.85 -3.47 40.79
C GLU A 237 -21.07 -3.98 39.59
N VAL A 238 -20.87 -5.30 39.47
CA VAL A 238 -20.13 -5.89 38.36
C VAL A 238 -20.83 -5.66 37.01
N LEU A 239 -22.17 -5.69 36.95
CA LEU A 239 -22.94 -5.35 35.76
C LEU A 239 -22.78 -3.87 35.38
N SER A 240 -22.79 -2.97 36.35
CA SER A 240 -22.56 -1.53 36.14
C SER A 240 -21.16 -1.26 35.61
N ASP A 241 -20.14 -1.91 36.20
CA ASP A 241 -18.75 -1.81 35.73
C ASP A 241 -18.57 -2.36 34.29
N ALA A 242 -19.26 -3.47 33.99
CA ALA A 242 -19.23 -4.04 32.63
C ALA A 242 -19.86 -3.10 31.59
N ASP A 243 -20.94 -2.41 31.94
CA ASP A 243 -21.59 -1.44 31.05
C ASP A 243 -20.67 -0.23 30.80
N GLU A 244 -20.00 0.29 31.84
CA GLU A 244 -19.00 1.35 31.72
C GLU A 244 -17.83 0.93 30.79
N VAL A 245 -17.35 -0.30 30.93
CA VAL A 245 -16.29 -0.84 30.06
C VAL A 245 -16.73 -0.94 28.61
N ILE A 246 -17.99 -1.33 28.36
CA ILE A 246 -18.55 -1.36 26.98
C ILE A 246 -18.64 0.04 26.40
N GLN A 247 -19.12 1.02 27.16
CA GLN A 247 -19.19 2.42 26.69
C GLN A 247 -17.82 2.97 26.36
N ASN A 248 -16.84 2.80 27.24
CA ASN A 248 -15.46 3.23 27.02
C ASN A 248 -14.81 2.53 25.81
N GLY A 249 -15.09 1.24 25.62
CA GLY A 249 -14.64 0.49 24.44
C GLY A 249 -15.22 1.02 23.14
N ASN A 250 -16.50 1.36 23.11
CA ASN A 250 -17.16 1.94 21.94
C ASN A 250 -16.62 3.35 21.63
N GLU A 251 -16.43 4.19 22.64
CA GLU A 251 -15.80 5.50 22.44
C GLU A 251 -14.39 5.38 21.87
N THR A 252 -13.61 4.43 22.33
CA THR A 252 -12.27 4.15 21.80
C THR A 252 -12.34 3.72 20.33
N ILE A 253 -13.29 2.86 19.95
CA ILE A 253 -13.49 2.45 18.54
C ILE A 253 -13.85 3.65 17.69
N ASP A 254 -14.78 4.49 18.14
CA ASP A 254 -15.22 5.66 17.38
C ASP A 254 -14.09 6.67 17.17
N LEU A 255 -13.24 6.86 18.18
CA LEU A 255 -12.03 7.68 18.10
C LEU A 255 -11.04 7.13 17.07
N LEU A 256 -10.80 5.83 17.09
CA LEU A 256 -9.88 5.16 16.18
C LEU A 256 -10.40 5.22 14.73
N LEU A 257 -11.69 4.98 14.52
CA LEU A 257 -12.33 5.12 13.20
C LEU A 257 -12.26 6.55 12.67
N THR A 258 -12.44 7.54 13.52
CA THR A 258 -12.32 8.95 13.16
C THR A 258 -10.89 9.33 12.77
N SER A 259 -9.88 8.73 13.41
CA SER A 259 -8.45 8.98 13.12
C SER A 259 -7.96 8.34 11.82
N ILE A 260 -8.60 7.25 11.36
CA ILE A 260 -8.24 6.56 10.11
C ILE A 260 -8.81 7.28 8.88
N ASP A 261 -9.95 7.93 9.03
CA ASP A 261 -10.66 8.57 7.93
C ASP A 261 -10.32 10.06 7.88
N GLU A 262 -9.21 10.42 7.21
CA GLU A 262 -8.79 11.82 7.00
C GLU A 262 -9.92 12.70 6.40
N ASN A 263 -10.89 12.08 5.70
CA ASN A 263 -12.05 12.77 5.15
C ASN A 263 -13.21 12.91 6.16
N ARG A 264 -13.18 12.22 7.30
CA ARG A 264 -14.21 12.30 8.34
C ARG A 264 -13.90 13.30 9.44
N VAL A 265 -12.68 13.82 9.55
CA VAL A 265 -12.43 15.01 10.37
C VAL A 265 -13.01 16.21 9.62
N SER A 266 -14.35 16.20 9.50
CA SER A 266 -15.08 17.32 8.96
C SER A 266 -14.86 18.52 9.89
N THR A 267 -14.22 19.57 9.39
CA THR A 267 -14.11 20.84 10.10
C THR A 267 -15.50 21.42 10.47
N SER A 268 -16.58 20.85 9.92
CA SER A 268 -17.98 21.19 10.28
C SER A 268 -18.32 20.81 11.72
N THR A 269 -17.60 19.88 12.35
CA THR A 269 -17.77 19.50 13.75
C THR A 269 -16.92 20.34 14.70
N PHE A 270 -15.97 21.12 14.18
CA PHE A 270 -15.12 21.98 14.99
C PHE A 270 -15.93 23.10 15.62
N ARG A 271 -15.80 23.26 16.92
CA ARG A 271 -16.43 24.29 17.73
C ARG A 271 -15.41 24.89 18.67
N LYS A 272 -15.78 26.01 19.29
CA LYS A 272 -15.01 26.57 20.40
C LYS A 272 -15.33 25.79 21.68
N HIS A 273 -14.29 25.29 22.32
CA HIS A 273 -14.37 24.55 23.57
C HIS A 273 -13.49 25.22 24.61
N SER A 274 -13.98 25.29 25.85
CA SER A 274 -13.17 25.61 27.00
C SER A 274 -12.19 24.46 27.27
N LEU A 275 -10.89 24.71 27.21
CA LEU A 275 -9.86 23.71 27.45
C LEU A 275 -9.96 23.16 28.86
N LYS A 276 -10.27 24.02 29.83
CA LYS A 276 -10.51 23.63 31.22
C LYS A 276 -11.62 22.59 31.30
N ARG A 277 -12.79 22.88 30.71
CA ARG A 277 -13.95 21.97 30.75
C ARG A 277 -13.66 20.63 30.08
N VAL A 278 -13.04 20.66 28.89
CA VAL A 278 -12.68 19.43 28.14
C VAL A 278 -11.68 18.61 28.98
N THR A 279 -10.75 19.24 29.67
CA THR A 279 -9.78 18.53 30.54
C THR A 279 -10.46 17.94 31.78
N GLU A 280 -11.35 18.66 32.42
CA GLU A 280 -12.13 18.17 33.56
C GLU A 280 -13.00 16.96 33.17
N ASP A 281 -13.70 17.06 32.03
CA ASP A 281 -14.49 15.95 31.47
C ASP A 281 -13.60 14.75 31.12
N SER A 282 -12.41 14.98 30.55
CA SER A 282 -11.43 13.93 30.22
C SER A 282 -10.96 13.20 31.47
N LEU A 283 -10.59 13.95 32.50
CA LEU A 283 -10.13 13.37 33.77
C LEU A 283 -11.23 12.60 34.51
N SER A 284 -12.47 13.02 34.37
CA SER A 284 -13.61 12.32 35.00
C SER A 284 -13.92 11.00 34.30
N SER A 285 -13.79 10.96 32.96
CA SER A 285 -14.09 9.81 32.10
C SER A 285 -12.89 8.90 31.81
N PHE A 286 -11.68 9.29 32.28
CA PHE A 286 -10.49 8.45 32.09
C PHE A 286 -10.59 7.15 32.90
N ALA A 287 -10.29 6.02 32.25
CA ALA A 287 -10.28 4.69 32.85
C ALA A 287 -9.04 4.50 33.75
N TYR A 288 -9.11 4.93 35.02
CA TYR A 288 -8.04 4.72 35.98
C TYR A 288 -7.93 3.25 36.37
N LYS A 289 -6.70 2.75 36.54
CA LYS A 289 -6.43 1.36 36.97
C LYS A 289 -6.92 1.08 38.39
N SER A 290 -7.00 2.10 39.25
CA SER A 290 -7.50 1.99 40.61
C SER A 290 -8.09 3.31 41.11
N SER A 291 -8.97 3.24 42.12
CA SER A 291 -9.49 4.42 42.79
C SER A 291 -8.39 5.28 43.45
N LYS A 292 -7.25 4.68 43.79
CA LYS A 292 -6.09 5.41 44.30
C LYS A 292 -5.44 6.27 43.24
N ASP A 293 -5.34 5.74 42.00
CA ASP A 293 -4.78 6.49 40.88
C ASP A 293 -5.67 7.69 40.53
N LYS A 294 -6.99 7.51 40.55
CA LYS A 294 -7.96 8.58 40.33
C LYS A 294 -7.81 9.70 41.39
N GLN A 295 -7.62 9.34 42.67
CA GLN A 295 -7.42 10.29 43.76
C GLN A 295 -6.05 10.99 43.72
N ALA A 296 -5.04 10.39 43.07
CA ALA A 296 -3.71 10.96 42.94
C ALA A 296 -3.63 12.04 41.85
N VAL A 297 -4.60 12.11 40.96
CA VAL A 297 -4.61 13.11 39.87
C VAL A 297 -5.22 14.41 40.41
N GLN A 298 -4.47 15.50 40.35
CA GLN A 298 -4.93 16.85 40.70
C GLN A 298 -4.85 17.73 39.44
N PHE A 299 -5.98 18.32 39.08
CA PHE A 299 -6.04 19.30 38.03
C PHE A 299 -6.10 20.71 38.58
N LYS A 300 -5.17 21.55 38.17
CA LYS A 300 -5.14 22.96 38.56
C LYS A 300 -5.11 23.83 37.34
N CYS A 301 -6.10 24.68 37.15
CA CYS A 301 -6.20 25.60 36.05
C CYS A 301 -6.36 27.02 36.57
N GLU A 302 -5.37 27.87 36.36
CA GLU A 302 -5.39 29.28 36.84
C GLU A 302 -6.12 30.19 35.85
N GLN A 303 -6.07 29.87 34.55
CA GLN A 303 -6.73 30.65 33.51
C GLN A 303 -7.22 29.71 32.39
N ASP A 304 -8.50 29.82 32.02
CA ASP A 304 -9.07 29.03 30.95
C ASP A 304 -8.68 29.58 29.58
N ALA A 305 -8.58 28.69 28.59
CA ALA A 305 -8.32 29.02 27.18
C ALA A 305 -9.39 28.43 26.29
N GLU A 306 -9.82 29.17 25.26
CA GLU A 306 -10.68 28.65 24.21
C GLU A 306 -9.86 28.01 23.11
N VAL A 307 -10.22 26.79 22.74
CA VAL A 307 -9.63 26.03 21.62
C VAL A 307 -10.71 25.77 20.58
N PHE A 308 -10.38 26.00 19.31
CA PHE A 308 -11.26 25.67 18.19
C PHE A 308 -10.87 24.31 17.64
N GLY A 309 -11.73 23.31 17.79
CA GLY A 309 -11.44 21.94 17.37
C GLY A 309 -12.59 20.99 17.72
N SER A 310 -12.29 19.69 17.67
CA SER A 310 -13.17 18.63 18.17
C SER A 310 -12.82 18.34 19.63
N ASP A 311 -13.80 18.34 20.52
CA ASP A 311 -13.65 17.95 21.93
C ASP A 311 -13.12 16.53 22.06
N THR A 312 -13.60 15.63 21.21
CA THR A 312 -13.19 14.23 21.14
C THR A 312 -11.70 14.09 20.83
N LEU A 313 -11.18 14.83 19.85
CA LEU A 313 -9.75 14.81 19.51
C LEU A 313 -8.87 15.40 20.62
N ILE A 314 -9.37 16.44 21.31
CA ILE A 314 -8.66 17.04 22.44
C ILE A 314 -8.61 16.05 23.63
N LYS A 315 -9.73 15.38 23.94
CA LYS A 315 -9.79 14.32 24.97
C LYS A 315 -8.78 13.21 24.67
N TYR A 316 -8.73 12.74 23.42
CA TYR A 316 -7.79 11.71 23.00
C TYR A 316 -6.32 12.14 23.16
N ALA A 317 -6.00 13.39 22.83
CA ALA A 317 -4.66 13.92 23.04
C ALA A 317 -4.27 14.00 24.52
N LEU A 318 -5.25 14.13 25.41
CA LEU A 318 -5.04 14.15 26.87
C LEU A 318 -4.91 12.74 27.47
N TYR A 319 -5.45 11.70 26.79
CA TYR A 319 -5.37 10.30 27.25
C TYR A 319 -4.03 9.64 26.91
N ASN A 320 -3.29 10.15 25.90
CA ASN A 320 -1.96 9.68 25.49
C ASN A 320 -0.83 10.43 26.21
#